data_813ae767db47fdafb0102f4a7436677d
#
_entry.id   813ae767db47fdafb0102f4a7436677d
#
_cell.length_a   1.000
_cell.length_b   1.000
_cell.length_c   1.000
_cell.angle_alpha   90.00
_cell.angle_beta   90.00
_cell.angle_gamma   90.00
#
_symmetry.space_group_name_H-M   'P 1'
#
loop_
_entity.id
_entity.type
_entity.pdbx_description
1 polymer ?
#
loop_
_entity_poly.entity_id
_entity_poly.type
_entity_poly.pdbx_seq_one_letter_code
_entity_poly.pdbx_strand_id
1 'polypeptide(L)'
;RKMIGWDETLEGGLAPGAIVMSWRDENGAKEAARQGHDAVMTPTSHMYFDYCQTLDRGGDEPDAAGGYIPVERVYSFNPVPEDLSEEEKKHIIGVQANLWTEYISSYSGVEYAELPRMAALSEVQWSAPDKRDYQSFVKRLPGMLAHYRKNGYRYATHIYNVSGKLTPNSKNKNVEVTLFTVDDAPIYYTLDGNDPTETSAKYSAPF
;
A
#
# COMPACT_ATOMS: atom_id res chain seq x y z
N ARG A 1 -14.53 -30.42 2.40
CA ARG A 1 -13.81 -29.32 1.73
C ARG A 1 -14.58 -28.03 2.00
N LYS A 2 -13.91 -26.93 2.32
CA LYS A 2 -14.54 -25.60 2.43
C LYS A 2 -14.48 -24.93 1.05
N MET A 3 -15.55 -24.24 0.65
CA MET A 3 -15.58 -23.36 -0.52
C MET A 3 -15.00 -22.02 -0.13
N ILE A 4 -14.18 -21.43 -0.98
CA ILE A 4 -13.74 -20.04 -0.86
C ILE A 4 -14.19 -19.35 -2.16
N GLY A 5 -14.89 -18.24 -2.05
CA GLY A 5 -15.37 -17.46 -3.19
C GLY A 5 -15.18 -15.96 -2.96
N TRP A 6 -15.18 -15.21 -4.05
CA TRP A 6 -15.20 -13.76 -3.98
C TRP A 6 -16.52 -13.25 -3.41
N ASP A 7 -16.61 -11.99 -3.03
CA ASP A 7 -17.79 -11.42 -2.37
C ASP A 7 -19.07 -11.40 -3.23
N GLU A 8 -18.99 -11.69 -4.54
CA GLU A 8 -20.15 -11.99 -5.40
C GLU A 8 -20.98 -13.18 -4.90
N THR A 9 -20.35 -14.10 -4.16
CA THR A 9 -21.09 -15.25 -3.58
C THR A 9 -22.16 -14.84 -2.59
N LEU A 10 -22.07 -13.63 -2.02
CA LEU A 10 -23.11 -13.06 -1.16
C LEU A 10 -24.44 -12.82 -1.90
N GLU A 11 -24.40 -12.55 -3.19
CA GLU A 11 -25.59 -12.23 -4.01
C GLU A 11 -26.52 -13.46 -4.17
N GLY A 12 -25.93 -14.66 -4.13
CA GLY A 12 -26.69 -15.93 -4.24
C GLY A 12 -26.99 -16.62 -2.92
N GLY A 13 -26.53 -16.02 -1.79
CA GLY A 13 -26.55 -16.65 -0.49
C GLY A 13 -25.37 -17.61 -0.26
N LEU A 14 -24.87 -17.67 0.96
CA LEU A 14 -23.69 -18.45 1.32
C LEU A 14 -24.04 -19.90 1.67
N ALA A 15 -23.35 -20.85 1.07
CA ALA A 15 -23.44 -22.26 1.46
C ALA A 15 -22.82 -22.45 2.86
N PRO A 16 -23.28 -23.41 3.67
CA PRO A 16 -22.72 -23.66 4.99
C PRO A 16 -21.20 -23.85 4.98
N GLY A 17 -20.48 -23.05 5.78
CA GLY A 17 -19.04 -23.08 5.90
C GLY A 17 -18.28 -22.46 4.71
N ALA A 18 -18.95 -21.73 3.81
CA ALA A 18 -18.28 -20.94 2.78
C ALA A 18 -17.44 -19.81 3.40
N ILE A 19 -16.32 -19.51 2.78
CA ILE A 19 -15.43 -18.42 3.15
C ILE A 19 -15.52 -17.35 2.05
N VAL A 20 -15.64 -16.08 2.44
CA VAL A 20 -15.75 -14.95 1.51
C VAL A 20 -14.43 -14.22 1.41
N MET A 21 -13.96 -13.94 0.19
CA MET A 21 -12.85 -13.03 -0.10
C MET A 21 -13.44 -11.69 -0.52
N SER A 22 -13.34 -10.68 0.38
CA SER A 22 -13.92 -9.36 0.18
C SER A 22 -12.95 -8.46 -0.58
N TRP A 23 -13.18 -8.30 -1.88
CA TRP A 23 -12.27 -7.57 -2.76
C TRP A 23 -12.76 -6.18 -3.17
N ARG A 24 -14.06 -5.99 -3.31
CA ARG A 24 -14.63 -4.70 -3.69
C ARG A 24 -14.33 -3.63 -2.63
N ASP A 25 -14.59 -3.99 -1.38
CA ASP A 25 -14.31 -3.20 -0.18
C ASP A 25 -14.36 -4.10 1.08
N GLU A 26 -14.50 -3.53 2.26
CA GLU A 26 -14.61 -4.26 3.52
C GLU A 26 -16.04 -4.76 3.82
N ASN A 27 -17.06 -4.26 3.10
CA ASN A 27 -18.45 -4.56 3.42
C ASN A 27 -18.82 -6.01 3.16
N GLY A 28 -18.24 -6.62 2.12
CA GLY A 28 -18.43 -8.05 1.86
C GLY A 28 -17.99 -8.94 3.01
N ALA A 29 -16.83 -8.64 3.62
CA ALA A 29 -16.35 -9.38 4.78
C ALA A 29 -17.20 -9.12 6.04
N LYS A 30 -17.64 -7.87 6.25
CA LYS A 30 -18.56 -7.52 7.35
C LYS A 30 -19.88 -8.27 7.23
N GLU A 31 -20.44 -8.33 6.04
CA GLU A 31 -21.70 -9.04 5.77
C GLU A 31 -21.54 -10.56 6.01
N ALA A 32 -20.46 -11.15 5.52
CA ALA A 32 -20.15 -12.55 5.76
C ALA A 32 -20.02 -12.84 7.27
N ALA A 33 -19.25 -12.02 7.99
CA ALA A 33 -19.06 -12.16 9.43
C ALA A 33 -20.36 -12.08 10.23
N ARG A 34 -21.27 -11.15 9.88
CA ARG A 34 -22.60 -11.01 10.47
C ARG A 34 -23.49 -12.24 10.24
N GLN A 35 -23.27 -12.95 9.14
CA GLN A 35 -23.94 -14.21 8.84
C GLN A 35 -23.25 -15.44 9.44
N GLY A 36 -22.17 -15.27 10.23
CA GLY A 36 -21.39 -16.35 10.84
C GLY A 36 -20.49 -17.10 9.86
N HIS A 37 -20.08 -16.46 8.77
CA HIS A 37 -19.13 -16.99 7.78
C HIS A 37 -17.75 -16.35 7.92
N ASP A 38 -16.73 -17.16 7.76
CA ASP A 38 -15.35 -16.68 7.74
C ASP A 38 -15.10 -15.79 6.49
N ALA A 39 -14.28 -14.77 6.64
CA ALA A 39 -13.92 -13.88 5.56
C ALA A 39 -12.42 -13.52 5.57
N VAL A 40 -11.87 -13.29 4.38
CA VAL A 40 -10.53 -12.77 4.15
C VAL A 40 -10.65 -11.38 3.54
N MET A 41 -9.98 -10.40 4.14
CA MET A 41 -9.89 -9.04 3.63
C MET A 41 -8.91 -8.96 2.45
N THR A 42 -9.37 -8.46 1.32
CA THR A 42 -8.53 -8.27 0.13
C THR A 42 -9.01 -7.07 -0.71
N PRO A 43 -9.31 -5.91 -0.05
CA PRO A 43 -9.96 -4.79 -0.73
C PRO A 43 -9.04 -4.13 -1.77
N THR A 44 -9.64 -3.76 -2.92
CA THR A 44 -8.96 -3.03 -4.01
C THR A 44 -8.27 -1.75 -3.54
N SER A 45 -8.77 -1.13 -2.49
CA SER A 45 -8.24 0.13 -1.95
C SER A 45 -6.84 -0.01 -1.32
N HIS A 46 -6.43 -1.22 -0.89
CA HIS A 46 -5.20 -1.46 -0.14
C HIS A 46 -4.40 -2.69 -0.58
N MET A 47 -5.05 -3.70 -1.17
CA MET A 47 -4.49 -5.04 -1.32
C MET A 47 -4.32 -5.50 -2.77
N TYR A 48 -4.47 -4.61 -3.76
CA TYR A 48 -4.26 -4.91 -5.16
C TYR A 48 -2.84 -4.50 -5.58
N PHE A 49 -1.93 -5.45 -5.57
CA PHE A 49 -0.51 -5.21 -5.84
C PHE A 49 -0.17 -5.12 -7.33
N ASP A 50 -1.13 -5.35 -8.20
CA ASP A 50 -1.10 -5.02 -9.63
C ASP A 50 -1.32 -3.51 -9.90
N TYR A 51 -1.67 -2.73 -8.87
CA TYR A 51 -1.74 -1.26 -8.95
C TYR A 51 -0.34 -0.64 -8.76
N CYS A 52 -0.12 0.55 -9.34
CA CYS A 52 1.17 1.21 -9.28
C CYS A 52 1.57 1.63 -7.84
N GLN A 53 2.88 1.66 -7.61
CA GLN A 53 3.46 2.04 -6.31
C GLN A 53 3.80 3.53 -6.24
N THR A 54 3.93 4.20 -7.40
CA THR A 54 4.12 5.64 -7.51
C THR A 54 3.22 6.24 -8.57
N LEU A 55 2.93 7.54 -8.46
CA LEU A 55 2.27 8.33 -9.50
C LEU A 55 3.27 8.94 -10.49
N ASP A 56 4.55 8.91 -10.17
CA ASP A 56 5.61 9.30 -11.07
C ASP A 56 5.89 8.18 -12.08
N ARG A 57 5.28 8.32 -13.25
CA ARG A 57 5.42 7.36 -14.36
C ARG A 57 6.58 7.69 -15.32
N GLY A 58 7.36 8.73 -15.01
CA GLY A 58 8.56 9.09 -15.77
C GLY A 58 9.79 8.23 -15.47
N GLY A 59 9.72 7.35 -14.46
CA GLY A 59 10.81 6.50 -14.00
C GLY A 59 10.61 5.02 -14.34
N ASP A 60 11.06 4.15 -13.44
CA ASP A 60 11.05 2.68 -13.60
C ASP A 60 9.70 2.03 -13.27
N GLU A 61 8.62 2.81 -13.05
CA GLU A 61 7.30 2.24 -12.74
C GLU A 61 6.74 1.53 -13.98
N PRO A 62 6.49 0.21 -13.88
CA PRO A 62 5.91 -0.56 -14.98
C PRO A 62 4.46 -0.16 -15.25
N ASP A 63 3.94 -0.57 -16.40
CA ASP A 63 2.51 -0.54 -16.66
C ASP A 63 1.76 -1.35 -15.59
N ALA A 64 0.61 -0.83 -15.18
CA ALA A 64 -0.21 -1.39 -14.11
C ALA A 64 -1.69 -1.37 -14.47
N ALA A 65 -2.48 -2.20 -13.81
CA ALA A 65 -3.94 -2.34 -14.04
C ALA A 65 -4.75 -1.06 -13.71
N GLY A 66 -4.12 -0.04 -13.18
CA GLY A 66 -4.74 1.20 -12.70
C GLY A 66 -4.60 1.33 -11.18
N GLY A 67 -5.13 2.40 -10.63
CA GLY A 67 -5.03 2.65 -9.20
C GLY A 67 -3.61 2.99 -8.70
N TYR A 68 -3.54 3.34 -7.40
CA TYR A 68 -2.29 3.72 -6.74
C TYR A 68 -2.30 3.19 -5.31
N ILE A 69 -1.39 2.28 -5.00
CA ILE A 69 -1.24 1.67 -3.68
C ILE A 69 0.24 1.71 -3.28
N PRO A 70 0.70 2.78 -2.64
CA PRO A 70 2.04 2.85 -2.07
C PRO A 70 2.17 2.00 -0.80
N VAL A 71 3.39 1.77 -0.34
CA VAL A 71 3.71 1.01 0.88
C VAL A 71 2.94 1.53 2.09
N GLU A 72 2.84 2.85 2.24
CA GLU A 72 2.11 3.51 3.34
C GLU A 72 0.64 3.11 3.37
N ARG A 73 -0.01 3.05 2.20
CA ARG A 73 -1.42 2.65 2.10
C ARG A 73 -1.63 1.20 2.53
N VAL A 74 -0.74 0.29 2.13
CA VAL A 74 -0.77 -1.11 2.59
C VAL A 74 -0.62 -1.17 4.11
N TYR A 75 0.36 -0.45 4.65
CA TYR A 75 0.64 -0.44 6.10
C TYR A 75 -0.50 0.15 6.94
N SER A 76 -1.22 1.14 6.41
CA SER A 76 -2.33 1.80 7.12
C SER A 76 -3.58 0.93 7.26
N PHE A 77 -3.66 -0.19 6.54
CA PHE A 77 -4.85 -1.03 6.55
C PHE A 77 -5.08 -1.69 7.91
N ASN A 78 -6.31 -1.59 8.42
CA ASN A 78 -6.76 -2.37 9.56
C ASN A 78 -7.67 -3.50 9.09
N PRO A 79 -7.20 -4.78 9.13
CA PRO A 79 -7.97 -5.90 8.58
C PRO A 79 -9.23 -6.23 9.39
N VAL A 80 -9.32 -5.80 10.65
CA VAL A 80 -10.47 -6.09 11.52
C VAL A 80 -11.27 -4.81 11.75
N PRO A 81 -12.43 -4.63 11.10
CA PRO A 81 -13.27 -3.46 11.25
C PRO A 81 -13.73 -3.23 12.69
N GLU A 82 -13.71 -1.98 13.13
CA GLU A 82 -14.06 -1.61 14.51
C GLU A 82 -15.58 -1.74 14.78
N ASP A 83 -16.40 -1.60 13.73
CA ASP A 83 -17.87 -1.65 13.80
C ASP A 83 -18.45 -3.08 13.88
N LEU A 84 -17.62 -4.10 13.92
CA LEU A 84 -18.00 -5.48 14.19
C LEU A 84 -18.00 -5.78 15.70
N SER A 85 -18.96 -6.58 16.16
CA SER A 85 -18.95 -7.16 17.51
C SER A 85 -17.77 -8.12 17.70
N GLU A 86 -17.39 -8.41 18.94
CA GLU A 86 -16.28 -9.34 19.26
C GLU A 86 -16.49 -10.76 18.71
N GLU A 87 -17.75 -11.22 18.57
CA GLU A 87 -18.05 -12.49 17.93
C GLU A 87 -17.86 -12.42 16.40
N GLU A 88 -18.35 -11.37 15.76
CA GLU A 88 -18.20 -11.16 14.31
C GLU A 88 -16.73 -10.98 13.91
N LYS A 89 -15.93 -10.28 14.72
CA LYS A 89 -14.48 -10.13 14.48
C LYS A 89 -13.73 -11.44 14.36
N LYS A 90 -14.20 -12.50 15.05
CA LYS A 90 -13.58 -13.85 14.98
C LYS A 90 -13.69 -14.48 13.59
N HIS A 91 -14.64 -14.02 12.79
CA HIS A 91 -14.83 -14.47 11.42
C HIS A 91 -13.90 -13.78 10.42
N ILE A 92 -13.21 -12.70 10.80
CA ILE A 92 -12.17 -12.11 9.95
C ILE A 92 -10.88 -12.91 10.17
N ILE A 93 -10.66 -13.89 9.30
CA ILE A 93 -9.59 -14.89 9.47
C ILE A 93 -8.25 -14.49 8.86
N GLY A 94 -8.19 -13.36 8.16
CA GLY A 94 -6.94 -12.85 7.60
C GLY A 94 -7.10 -11.75 6.57
N VAL A 95 -5.96 -11.35 6.03
CA VAL A 95 -5.84 -10.40 4.92
C VAL A 95 -4.93 -10.99 3.85
N GLN A 96 -5.24 -10.71 2.58
CA GLN A 96 -4.48 -11.18 1.43
C GLN A 96 -4.27 -10.03 0.44
N ALA A 97 -3.10 -9.96 -0.16
CA ALA A 97 -2.88 -9.15 -1.34
C ALA A 97 -3.14 -9.96 -2.61
N ASN A 98 -3.70 -9.30 -3.62
CA ASN A 98 -3.92 -9.86 -4.96
C ASN A 98 -2.91 -9.25 -5.92
N LEU A 99 -2.40 -10.09 -6.82
CA LEU A 99 -1.52 -9.68 -7.90
C LEU A 99 -2.04 -10.29 -9.21
N TRP A 100 -2.74 -9.48 -9.98
CA TRP A 100 -3.25 -9.87 -11.29
C TRP A 100 -2.20 -9.55 -12.35
N THR A 101 -2.06 -10.42 -13.34
CA THR A 101 -0.90 -10.40 -14.24
C THR A 101 -1.20 -9.91 -15.66
N GLU A 102 -2.32 -9.22 -15.87
CA GLU A 102 -2.70 -8.67 -17.17
C GLU A 102 -1.62 -7.76 -17.78
N TYR A 103 -0.91 -7.02 -16.93
CA TYR A 103 0.17 -6.11 -17.32
C TYR A 103 1.55 -6.58 -16.86
N ILE A 104 1.66 -7.74 -16.21
CA ILE A 104 2.92 -8.25 -15.66
C ILE A 104 3.38 -9.43 -16.52
N SER A 105 4.36 -9.19 -17.37
CA SER A 105 4.85 -10.16 -18.35
C SER A 105 6.09 -10.95 -17.91
N SER A 106 6.64 -10.67 -16.73
CA SER A 106 7.88 -11.29 -16.26
C SER A 106 7.89 -11.52 -14.76
N TYR A 107 8.68 -12.49 -14.29
CA TYR A 107 8.87 -12.74 -12.86
C TYR A 107 9.49 -11.52 -12.12
N SER A 108 10.42 -10.84 -12.77
CA SER A 108 10.98 -9.57 -12.26
C SER A 108 9.90 -8.47 -12.11
N GLY A 109 8.85 -8.49 -12.94
CA GLY A 109 7.67 -7.62 -12.77
C GLY A 109 6.85 -7.98 -11.54
N VAL A 110 6.69 -9.29 -11.26
CA VAL A 110 6.04 -9.78 -10.02
C VAL A 110 6.82 -9.31 -8.79
N GLU A 111 8.12 -9.53 -8.75
CA GLU A 111 8.99 -9.07 -7.65
C GLU A 111 8.86 -7.57 -7.40
N TYR A 112 8.90 -6.77 -8.46
CA TYR A 112 8.73 -5.32 -8.36
C TYR A 112 7.36 -4.94 -7.79
N ALA A 113 6.30 -5.56 -8.29
CA ALA A 113 4.94 -5.27 -7.86
C ALA A 113 4.69 -5.66 -6.39
N GLU A 114 5.30 -6.75 -5.92
CA GLU A 114 5.15 -7.21 -4.54
C GLU A 114 6.05 -6.46 -3.56
N LEU A 115 7.28 -6.12 -3.95
CA LEU A 115 8.30 -5.62 -3.04
C LEU A 115 8.46 -4.10 -3.13
N PRO A 116 8.48 -3.38 -1.99
CA PRO A 116 8.49 -3.86 -0.61
C PRO A 116 7.11 -3.94 0.06
N ARG A 117 6.00 -3.83 -0.67
CA ARG A 117 4.63 -3.88 -0.10
C ARG A 117 4.35 -5.13 0.73
N MET A 118 4.94 -6.28 0.34
CA MET A 118 4.87 -7.51 1.12
C MET A 118 5.45 -7.37 2.52
N ALA A 119 6.49 -6.55 2.73
CA ALA A 119 7.02 -6.28 4.07
C ALA A 119 5.99 -5.52 4.93
N ALA A 120 5.29 -4.54 4.34
CA ALA A 120 4.22 -3.81 5.01
C ALA A 120 3.03 -4.74 5.34
N LEU A 121 2.59 -5.54 4.37
CA LEU A 121 1.52 -6.52 4.57
C LEU A 121 1.87 -7.54 5.67
N SER A 122 3.12 -8.02 5.72
CA SER A 122 3.56 -8.95 6.75
C SER A 122 3.42 -8.33 8.15
N GLU A 123 3.76 -7.05 8.33
CA GLU A 123 3.59 -6.39 9.62
C GLU A 123 2.10 -6.17 9.96
N VAL A 124 1.27 -5.86 8.96
CA VAL A 124 -0.19 -5.78 9.14
C VAL A 124 -0.78 -7.11 9.60
N GLN A 125 -0.28 -8.23 9.08
CA GLN A 125 -0.77 -9.58 9.41
C GLN A 125 -0.31 -10.08 10.78
N TRP A 126 0.92 -9.74 11.20
CA TRP A 126 1.56 -10.34 12.36
C TRP A 126 1.64 -9.43 13.58
N SER A 127 1.31 -8.13 13.43
CA SER A 127 1.36 -7.17 14.53
C SER A 127 -0.03 -6.64 14.86
N ALA A 128 -0.36 -6.64 16.14
CA ALA A 128 -1.59 -6.01 16.60
C ALA A 128 -1.62 -4.52 16.22
N PRO A 129 -2.80 -3.95 15.88
CA PRO A 129 -2.90 -2.57 15.39
C PRO A 129 -2.26 -1.54 16.32
N ASP A 130 -2.39 -1.71 17.65
CA ASP A 130 -1.81 -0.83 18.69
C ASP A 130 -0.28 -0.94 18.81
N LYS A 131 0.34 -1.93 18.17
CA LYS A 131 1.80 -2.13 18.12
C LYS A 131 2.43 -1.70 16.81
N ARG A 132 1.63 -1.33 15.82
CA ARG A 132 2.13 -0.89 14.52
C ARG A 132 2.51 0.58 14.57
N ASP A 133 3.72 0.88 14.09
CA ASP A 133 4.28 2.23 13.98
C ASP A 133 4.97 2.36 12.62
N TYR A 134 4.36 3.15 11.73
CA TYR A 134 4.85 3.34 10.37
C TYR A 134 6.26 3.94 10.33
N GLN A 135 6.58 4.90 11.21
CA GLN A 135 7.91 5.50 11.27
C GLN A 135 8.97 4.49 11.72
N SER A 136 8.62 3.62 12.68
CA SER A 136 9.48 2.51 13.06
C SER A 136 9.66 1.50 11.92
N PHE A 137 8.58 1.18 11.18
CA PHE A 137 8.66 0.32 9.99
C PHE A 137 9.60 0.92 8.94
N VAL A 138 9.45 2.20 8.59
CA VAL A 138 10.32 2.90 7.62
C VAL A 138 11.79 2.84 8.02
N LYS A 139 12.12 3.03 9.31
CA LYS A 139 13.49 2.95 9.83
C LYS A 139 14.10 1.55 9.71
N ARG A 140 13.30 0.50 9.75
CA ARG A 140 13.73 -0.90 9.62
C ARG A 140 13.79 -1.40 8.17
N LEU A 141 13.01 -0.78 7.29
CA LEU A 141 12.89 -1.19 5.89
C LEU A 141 14.21 -1.23 5.12
N PRO A 142 15.20 -0.33 5.32
CA PRO A 142 16.50 -0.42 4.66
C PRO A 142 17.21 -1.76 4.83
N GLY A 143 17.07 -2.41 6.01
CA GLY A 143 17.61 -3.76 6.25
C GLY A 143 16.95 -4.81 5.35
N MET A 144 15.64 -4.72 5.14
CA MET A 144 14.92 -5.60 4.22
C MET A 144 15.30 -5.34 2.76
N LEU A 145 15.42 -4.06 2.35
CA LEU A 145 15.88 -3.71 1.00
C LEU A 145 17.29 -4.21 0.72
N ALA A 146 18.18 -4.16 1.72
CA ALA A 146 19.53 -4.74 1.61
C ALA A 146 19.47 -6.26 1.40
N HIS A 147 18.54 -6.96 2.07
CA HIS A 147 18.29 -8.37 1.86
C HIS A 147 17.80 -8.67 0.44
N TYR A 148 16.84 -7.89 -0.06
CA TYR A 148 16.38 -8.03 -1.45
C TYR A 148 17.50 -7.84 -2.45
N ARG A 149 18.30 -6.79 -2.29
CA ARG A 149 19.47 -6.51 -3.15
C ARG A 149 20.47 -7.67 -3.14
N LYS A 150 20.80 -8.21 -1.95
CA LYS A 150 21.74 -9.33 -1.80
C LYS A 150 21.27 -10.58 -2.54
N ASN A 151 19.96 -10.81 -2.62
CA ASN A 151 19.37 -11.97 -3.28
C ASN A 151 18.99 -11.71 -4.74
N GLY A 152 19.27 -10.51 -5.27
CA GLY A 152 19.00 -10.17 -6.67
C GLY A 152 17.52 -9.94 -7.00
N TYR A 153 16.65 -9.72 -6.01
CA TYR A 153 15.25 -9.37 -6.24
C TYR A 153 15.11 -7.96 -6.78
N ARG A 154 14.20 -7.76 -7.73
CA ARG A 154 13.77 -6.45 -8.15
C ARG A 154 12.72 -5.91 -7.17
N TYR A 155 12.87 -4.67 -6.74
CA TYR A 155 11.93 -4.04 -5.79
C TYR A 155 11.81 -2.54 -6.06
N ALA A 156 10.67 -1.95 -5.69
CA ALA A 156 10.46 -0.52 -5.80
C ALA A 156 11.16 0.24 -4.67
N THR A 157 11.72 1.41 -5.01
CA THR A 157 12.45 2.28 -4.06
C THR A 157 11.74 3.60 -3.79
N HIS A 158 10.58 3.82 -4.41
CA HIS A 158 9.85 5.10 -4.42
C HIS A 158 9.47 5.64 -3.05
N ILE A 159 9.41 4.79 -2.02
CA ILE A 159 9.09 5.19 -0.65
C ILE A 159 10.05 6.27 -0.11
N TYR A 160 11.28 6.32 -0.62
CA TYR A 160 12.30 7.31 -0.21
C TYR A 160 12.40 8.49 -1.17
N ASN A 161 11.57 8.56 -2.21
CA ASN A 161 11.56 9.69 -3.12
C ASN A 161 11.04 10.95 -2.42
N VAL A 162 11.52 12.10 -2.86
CA VAL A 162 10.98 13.38 -2.42
C VAL A 162 9.53 13.51 -2.87
N SER A 163 8.67 13.80 -1.92
CA SER A 163 7.26 14.09 -2.16
C SER A 163 6.99 15.59 -2.02
N GLY A 164 6.00 16.09 -2.74
CA GLY A 164 5.64 17.50 -2.72
C GLY A 164 4.15 17.72 -2.55
N LYS A 165 3.80 18.76 -1.79
CA LYS A 165 2.44 19.28 -1.69
C LYS A 165 2.40 20.70 -2.24
N LEU A 166 1.49 20.94 -3.18
CA LEU A 166 1.22 22.27 -3.74
C LEU A 166 -0.03 22.84 -3.06
N THR A 167 0.12 23.98 -2.38
CA THR A 167 -0.98 24.67 -1.71
C THR A 167 -1.24 26.01 -2.41
N PRO A 168 -2.38 26.16 -3.13
CA PRO A 168 -2.71 27.42 -3.78
C PRO A 168 -2.91 28.53 -2.76
N ASN A 169 -2.25 29.67 -2.96
CA ASN A 169 -2.46 30.90 -2.19
C ASN A 169 -3.30 31.89 -3.00
N SER A 170 -4.60 31.92 -2.72
CA SER A 170 -5.57 32.77 -3.45
C SER A 170 -5.32 34.28 -3.31
N LYS A 171 -4.62 34.71 -2.23
CA LYS A 171 -4.34 36.14 -1.99
C LYS A 171 -3.24 36.68 -2.91
N ASN A 172 -2.20 35.86 -3.16
CA ASN A 172 -1.03 36.29 -3.91
C ASN A 172 -0.97 35.67 -5.32
N LYS A 173 -1.94 34.84 -5.70
CA LYS A 173 -1.95 34.05 -6.95
C LYS A 173 -0.69 33.17 -7.13
N ASN A 174 -0.07 32.78 -6.04
CA ASN A 174 1.10 31.92 -5.98
C ASN A 174 0.71 30.52 -5.50
N VAL A 175 1.62 29.57 -5.69
CA VAL A 175 1.51 28.23 -5.13
C VAL A 175 2.64 28.05 -4.14
N GLU A 176 2.32 27.70 -2.91
CA GLU A 176 3.30 27.32 -1.89
C GLU A 176 3.69 25.85 -2.11
N VAL A 177 4.99 25.59 -2.15
CA VAL A 177 5.57 24.25 -2.33
C VAL A 177 6.10 23.74 -1.00
N THR A 178 5.55 22.64 -0.50
CA THR A 178 6.07 21.91 0.66
C THR A 178 6.69 20.62 0.17
N LEU A 179 7.97 20.37 0.49
CA LEU A 179 8.68 19.13 0.16
C LEU A 179 8.93 18.30 1.42
N PHE A 180 8.87 16.98 1.29
CA PHE A 180 9.16 16.06 2.38
C PHE A 180 9.66 14.70 1.87
N THR A 181 10.37 13.97 2.72
CA THR A 181 10.71 12.56 2.56
C THR A 181 10.16 11.77 3.74
N VAL A 182 10.00 10.47 3.58
CA VAL A 182 9.43 9.59 4.61
C VAL A 182 10.35 9.41 5.82
N ASP A 183 11.65 9.61 5.62
CA ASP A 183 12.74 9.39 6.59
C ASP A 183 13.42 10.69 7.05
N ASP A 184 12.81 11.86 6.74
CA ASP A 184 13.36 13.19 7.05
C ASP A 184 14.76 13.44 6.46
N ALA A 185 15.09 12.78 5.35
CA ALA A 185 16.36 12.97 4.65
C ALA A 185 16.51 14.41 4.15
N PRO A 186 17.74 14.95 4.07
CA PRO A 186 17.98 16.26 3.49
C PRO A 186 17.50 16.33 2.03
N ILE A 187 16.71 17.37 1.72
CA ILE A 187 16.21 17.63 0.37
C ILE A 187 17.00 18.78 -0.24
N TYR A 188 17.46 18.60 -1.47
CA TYR A 188 18.08 19.64 -2.28
C TYR A 188 17.18 19.94 -3.48
N TYR A 189 17.13 21.21 -3.92
CA TYR A 189 16.27 21.61 -5.03
C TYR A 189 16.92 22.70 -5.89
N THR A 190 16.41 22.83 -7.11
CA THR A 190 16.74 23.89 -8.07
C THR A 190 15.46 24.55 -8.58
N LEU A 191 15.56 25.76 -9.12
CA LEU A 191 14.46 26.48 -9.75
C LEU A 191 14.72 26.78 -11.23
N ASP A 192 15.85 26.32 -11.76
CA ASP A 192 16.32 26.56 -13.12
C ASP A 192 16.12 25.39 -14.09
N GLY A 193 15.52 24.29 -13.58
CA GLY A 193 15.27 23.08 -14.35
C GLY A 193 16.44 22.12 -14.45
N ASN A 194 17.57 22.41 -13.79
CA ASN A 194 18.66 21.45 -13.67
C ASN A 194 18.45 20.47 -12.55
N ASP A 195 19.04 19.29 -12.65
CA ASP A 195 19.01 18.29 -11.58
C ASP A 195 19.75 18.84 -10.34
N PRO A 196 19.14 18.72 -9.13
CA PRO A 196 19.78 19.17 -7.91
C PRO A 196 20.95 18.26 -7.52
N THR A 197 21.98 18.87 -6.91
CA THR A 197 23.14 18.20 -6.33
C THR A 197 23.26 18.53 -4.84
N GLU A 198 24.18 17.90 -4.14
CA GLU A 198 24.47 18.23 -2.73
C GLU A 198 24.93 19.67 -2.49
N THR A 199 25.35 20.38 -3.57
CA THR A 199 25.72 21.80 -3.52
C THR A 199 24.57 22.74 -3.86
N SER A 200 23.42 22.22 -4.27
CA SER A 200 22.21 23.00 -4.57
C SER A 200 21.56 23.53 -3.29
N ALA A 201 20.55 24.39 -3.45
CA ALA A 201 19.81 24.93 -2.31
C ALA A 201 19.20 23.81 -1.47
N LYS A 202 19.42 23.85 -0.16
CA LYS A 202 18.82 22.89 0.76
C LYS A 202 17.44 23.39 1.18
N TYR A 203 16.45 22.53 1.06
CA TYR A 203 15.09 22.80 1.50
C TYR A 203 15.02 22.89 3.05
N SER A 204 14.42 23.95 3.56
CA SER A 204 14.28 24.18 5.01
C SER A 204 12.88 24.63 5.43
N ALA A 205 12.10 25.17 4.50
CA ALA A 205 10.73 25.63 4.75
C ALA A 205 9.96 25.73 3.41
N PRO A 206 8.61 25.71 3.45
CA PRO A 206 7.78 25.96 2.27
C PRO A 206 8.11 27.29 1.57
N PHE A 207 8.06 27.33 0.25
CA PHE A 207 8.38 28.50 -0.55
C PHE A 207 7.39 28.70 -1.70
#